data_5db208dbb561e24ecc7a8537684b3442
#
_entry.id   5db208dbb561e24ecc7a8537684b3442
#
_cell.length_a   1.000
_cell.length_b   1.000
_cell.length_c   1.000
_cell.angle_alpha   90.00
_cell.angle_beta   90.00
_cell.angle_gamma   90.00
#
_symmetry.space_group_name_H-M   'P 1'
#
loop_
_entity.id
_entity.type
_entity.pdbx_description
1 polymer ?
#
loop_
_entity_poly.entity_id
_entity_poly.type
_entity_poly.pdbx_seq_one_letter_code
_entity_poly.pdbx_strand_id
1 'polypeptide(L)'
;MLAGRCDKLSVTELSMGGTLILYLAEHHPEIAGVIPINAPVFMTDNRVPILPIIRHLIASTPAIASDIIEPGIVEPAYDRTPTAGAHEMVKLFGVTRRDLGLISQPLLVMRSTYDHVVPHECAPFIMEHTASTDKEMVVFERSAHVVTMDYDKDGVIDSAWKFIQRLSH
;
A
#
# COMPACT_ATOMS: atom_id res chain seq x y z
N MET A 1 -19.17 0.87 -15.42
CA MET A 1 -18.17 1.66 -14.72
C MET A 1 -18.77 2.22 -13.44
N LEU A 2 -18.02 2.28 -12.33
CA LEU A 2 -18.52 2.79 -11.04
C LEU A 2 -18.85 4.29 -11.10
N ALA A 3 -18.06 5.08 -11.81
CA ALA A 3 -18.25 6.53 -11.97
C ALA A 3 -19.62 6.99 -12.51
N GLY A 4 -20.46 6.10 -12.99
CA GLY A 4 -21.85 6.42 -13.37
C GLY A 4 -22.90 5.95 -12.35
N ARG A 5 -22.47 5.41 -11.21
CA ARG A 5 -23.33 4.80 -10.19
C ARG A 5 -23.15 5.40 -8.79
N CYS A 6 -22.16 6.25 -8.58
CA CYS A 6 -21.89 6.95 -7.33
C CYS A 6 -21.33 8.34 -7.63
N ASP A 7 -21.56 9.29 -6.72
CA ASP A 7 -21.12 10.69 -6.87
C ASP A 7 -19.64 10.86 -6.49
N LYS A 8 -19.12 10.02 -5.62
CA LYS A 8 -17.71 10.04 -5.15
C LYS A 8 -17.15 8.63 -5.08
N LEU A 9 -15.89 8.47 -5.45
CA LEU A 9 -15.16 7.21 -5.41
C LEU A 9 -13.88 7.39 -4.57
N SER A 10 -13.78 6.69 -3.46
CA SER A 10 -12.53 6.56 -2.70
C SER A 10 -11.91 5.17 -2.91
N VAL A 11 -10.59 5.10 -2.84
CA VAL A 11 -9.84 3.86 -3.05
C VAL A 11 -9.03 3.52 -1.80
N THR A 12 -9.05 2.26 -1.39
CA THR A 12 -8.26 1.75 -0.25
C THR A 12 -7.69 0.38 -0.57
N GLU A 13 -6.43 0.17 -0.24
CA GLU A 13 -5.73 -1.10 -0.48
C GLU A 13 -4.51 -1.28 0.41
N LEU A 14 -4.13 -2.55 0.64
CA LEU A 14 -2.99 -2.97 1.43
C LEU A 14 -1.76 -3.26 0.55
N SER A 15 -0.55 -2.98 1.07
CA SER A 15 0.72 -3.42 0.50
C SER A 15 0.91 -2.97 -0.96
N MET A 16 1.21 -3.88 -1.88
CA MET A 16 1.32 -3.61 -3.32
C MET A 16 0.04 -2.95 -3.89
N GLY A 17 -1.14 -3.34 -3.41
CA GLY A 17 -2.41 -2.70 -3.75
C GLY A 17 -2.42 -1.23 -3.34
N GLY A 18 -1.85 -0.91 -2.16
CA GLY A 18 -1.66 0.47 -1.70
C GLY A 18 -0.80 1.31 -2.65
N THR A 19 0.26 0.73 -3.21
CA THR A 19 1.05 1.40 -4.25
C THR A 19 0.26 1.56 -5.55
N LEU A 20 -0.53 0.55 -5.92
CA LEU A 20 -1.36 0.61 -7.13
C LEU A 20 -2.40 1.72 -7.06
N ILE A 21 -3.06 1.92 -5.91
CA ILE A 21 -4.03 3.02 -5.77
C ILE A 21 -3.34 4.39 -5.74
N LEU A 22 -2.12 4.51 -5.25
CA LEU A 22 -1.31 5.72 -5.41
C LEU A 22 -1.05 5.98 -6.89
N TYR A 23 -0.58 4.98 -7.64
CA TYR A 23 -0.39 5.09 -9.09
C TYR A 23 -1.67 5.47 -9.84
N LEU A 24 -2.82 4.91 -9.45
CA LEU A 24 -4.11 5.31 -10.02
C LEU A 24 -4.44 6.77 -9.72
N ALA A 25 -4.19 7.24 -8.49
CA ALA A 25 -4.45 8.62 -8.09
C ALA A 25 -3.58 9.64 -8.87
N GLU A 26 -2.36 9.26 -9.27
CA GLU A 26 -1.50 10.07 -10.14
C GLU A 26 -2.14 10.36 -11.52
N HIS A 27 -3.00 9.45 -12.00
CA HIS A 27 -3.59 9.47 -13.34
C HIS A 27 -5.10 9.75 -13.37
N HIS A 28 -5.76 9.72 -12.20
CA HIS A 28 -7.20 9.80 -12.03
C HIS A 28 -7.58 10.86 -11.00
N PRO A 29 -7.55 12.15 -11.37
CA PRO A 29 -7.88 13.26 -10.47
C PRO A 29 -9.34 13.23 -9.98
N GLU A 30 -10.22 12.45 -10.60
CA GLU A 30 -11.60 12.24 -10.19
C GLU A 30 -11.75 11.34 -8.94
N ILE A 31 -10.68 10.68 -8.46
CA ILE A 31 -10.69 9.93 -7.21
C ILE A 31 -10.87 10.92 -6.06
N ALA A 32 -11.90 10.70 -5.24
CA ALA A 32 -12.29 11.61 -4.16
C ALA A 32 -11.43 11.46 -2.90
N GLY A 33 -10.80 10.30 -2.69
CA GLY A 33 -9.91 10.02 -1.56
C GLY A 33 -9.09 8.76 -1.73
N VAL A 34 -7.88 8.76 -1.19
CA VAL A 34 -6.89 7.69 -1.35
C VAL A 34 -6.43 7.21 0.03
N ILE A 35 -6.51 5.90 0.29
CA ILE A 35 -6.18 5.29 1.58
C ILE A 35 -5.18 4.13 1.36
N PRO A 36 -3.88 4.41 1.16
CA PRO A 36 -2.85 3.38 1.11
C PRO A 36 -2.53 2.85 2.50
N ILE A 37 -2.49 1.52 2.65
CA ILE A 37 -2.19 0.82 3.90
C ILE A 37 -0.90 0.04 3.71
N ASN A 38 0.12 0.28 4.56
CA ASN A 38 1.43 -0.38 4.46
C ASN A 38 1.96 -0.44 3.02
N ALA A 39 1.85 0.67 2.27
CA ALA A 39 2.17 0.75 0.86
C ALA A 39 3.69 0.95 0.63
N PRO A 40 4.37 0.05 -0.08
CA PRO A 40 5.77 0.22 -0.44
C PRO A 40 5.91 1.16 -1.66
N VAL A 41 6.79 2.14 -1.57
CA VAL A 41 7.23 2.97 -2.71
C VAL A 41 8.72 2.77 -3.01
N PHE A 42 9.40 1.98 -2.20
CA PHE A 42 10.74 1.43 -2.41
C PHE A 42 10.94 0.21 -1.51
N MET A 43 12.02 -0.54 -1.80
CA MET A 43 12.47 -1.67 -0.98
C MET A 43 13.94 -1.47 -0.63
N THR A 44 14.33 -1.93 0.56
CA THR A 44 15.72 -1.87 1.05
C THR A 44 16.47 -3.19 0.86
N ASP A 45 15.85 -4.20 0.25
CA ASP A 45 16.47 -5.51 0.00
C ASP A 45 17.59 -5.41 -1.06
N ASN A 46 18.80 -5.83 -0.69
CA ASN A 46 19.98 -5.82 -1.55
C ASN A 46 19.85 -6.71 -2.81
N ARG A 47 18.84 -7.58 -2.87
CA ARG A 47 18.53 -8.42 -4.04
C ARG A 47 17.75 -7.67 -5.13
N VAL A 48 17.12 -6.56 -4.80
CA VAL A 48 16.33 -5.77 -5.76
C VAL A 48 17.13 -5.34 -6.99
N PRO A 49 18.37 -4.85 -6.89
CA PRO A 49 19.15 -4.42 -8.07
C PRO A 49 19.51 -5.55 -9.04
N ILE A 50 19.60 -6.80 -8.57
CA ILE A 50 19.93 -7.97 -9.41
C ILE A 50 18.68 -8.72 -9.90
N LEU A 51 17.49 -8.33 -9.45
CA LEU A 51 16.22 -8.96 -9.85
C LEU A 51 15.97 -8.95 -11.38
N PRO A 52 16.38 -7.93 -12.16
CA PRO A 52 16.28 -7.97 -13.63
C PRO A 52 17.00 -9.14 -14.28
N ILE A 53 18.07 -9.63 -13.64
CA ILE A 53 18.85 -10.80 -14.11
C ILE A 53 18.26 -12.09 -13.55
N ILE A 54 17.99 -12.11 -12.23
CA ILE A 54 17.49 -13.31 -11.51
C ILE A 54 16.17 -13.81 -12.11
N ARG A 55 15.28 -12.94 -12.53
CA ARG A 55 13.98 -13.33 -13.14
C ARG A 55 14.09 -14.24 -14.35
N HIS A 56 15.24 -14.27 -15.02
CA HIS A 56 15.49 -15.14 -16.18
C HIS A 56 16.12 -16.49 -15.79
N LEU A 57 16.66 -16.59 -14.58
CA LEU A 57 17.36 -17.78 -14.08
C LEU A 57 16.55 -18.57 -13.06
N ILE A 58 15.73 -17.87 -12.25
CA ILE A 58 14.94 -18.43 -11.15
C ILE A 58 13.47 -18.05 -11.37
N ALA A 59 12.62 -19.04 -11.59
CA ALA A 59 11.20 -18.79 -11.90
C ALA A 59 10.41 -18.23 -10.71
N SER A 60 10.73 -18.66 -9.47
CA SER A 60 10.03 -18.20 -8.25
C SER A 60 10.89 -18.37 -7.01
N THR A 61 10.61 -17.58 -5.98
CA THR A 61 11.19 -17.65 -4.64
C THR A 61 10.11 -17.98 -3.61
N PRO A 62 10.47 -18.43 -2.39
CA PRO A 62 9.51 -18.51 -1.30
C PRO A 62 8.77 -17.17 -1.13
N ALA A 63 7.47 -17.22 -0.91
CA ALA A 63 6.68 -16.02 -0.67
C ALA A 63 6.96 -15.46 0.73
N ILE A 64 6.77 -14.16 0.86
CA ILE A 64 6.60 -13.50 2.16
C ILE A 64 5.09 -13.54 2.41
N ALA A 65 4.65 -14.21 3.46
CA ALA A 65 3.25 -14.36 3.78
C ALA A 65 3.04 -14.34 5.29
N SER A 66 1.81 -14.01 5.72
CA SER A 66 1.37 -14.10 7.11
C SER A 66 2.24 -13.31 8.11
N ASP A 67 2.67 -12.11 7.74
CA ASP A 67 3.24 -11.18 8.71
C ASP A 67 2.10 -10.59 9.57
N ILE A 68 1.65 -11.40 10.55
CA ILE A 68 0.51 -11.17 11.46
C ILE A 68 0.97 -11.56 12.86
N ILE A 69 0.65 -10.72 13.86
CA ILE A 69 1.01 -10.96 15.28
C ILE A 69 -0.10 -11.74 15.98
N GLU A 70 -1.37 -11.55 15.63
CA GLU A 70 -2.52 -12.18 16.28
C GLU A 70 -2.44 -13.71 16.13
N PRO A 71 -2.35 -14.50 17.24
CA PRO A 71 -2.18 -15.94 17.16
C PRO A 71 -3.37 -16.64 16.50
N GLY A 72 -3.08 -17.64 15.67
CA GLY A 72 -4.11 -18.47 15.02
C GLY A 72 -4.70 -17.85 13.76
N ILE A 73 -4.30 -16.64 13.38
CA ILE A 73 -4.68 -16.02 12.12
C ILE A 73 -3.59 -16.32 11.08
N VAL A 74 -4.02 -16.81 9.92
CA VAL A 74 -3.13 -17.12 8.78
C VAL A 74 -3.72 -16.50 7.54
N GLU A 75 -2.91 -15.71 6.85
CA GLU A 75 -3.27 -15.15 5.55
C GLU A 75 -3.30 -16.27 4.49
N PRO A 76 -4.40 -16.44 3.72
CA PRO A 76 -4.40 -17.33 2.59
C PRO A 76 -3.55 -16.74 1.47
N ALA A 77 -2.36 -17.28 1.25
CA ALA A 77 -1.40 -16.82 0.28
C ALA A 77 -0.75 -17.97 -0.50
N TYR A 78 -0.16 -17.67 -1.63
CA TYR A 78 0.66 -18.65 -2.35
C TYR A 78 1.99 -18.88 -1.64
N ASP A 79 2.50 -20.11 -1.68
CA ASP A 79 3.78 -20.47 -1.07
C ASP A 79 4.98 -19.86 -1.80
N ARG A 80 4.79 -19.37 -3.01
CA ARG A 80 5.86 -18.87 -3.87
C ARG A 80 5.46 -17.61 -4.63
N THR A 81 6.45 -16.70 -4.76
CA THR A 81 6.34 -15.48 -5.55
C THR A 81 7.10 -15.64 -6.86
N PRO A 82 6.47 -15.48 -8.04
CA PRO A 82 7.17 -15.44 -9.32
C PRO A 82 8.17 -14.27 -9.38
N THR A 83 9.42 -14.53 -9.74
CA THR A 83 10.46 -13.49 -9.79
C THR A 83 10.19 -12.44 -10.87
N ALA A 84 9.54 -12.83 -11.96
CA ALA A 84 9.06 -11.88 -12.97
C ALA A 84 7.99 -10.94 -12.39
N GLY A 85 7.04 -11.45 -11.59
CA GLY A 85 6.04 -10.63 -10.90
C GLY A 85 6.68 -9.68 -9.89
N ALA A 86 7.63 -10.17 -9.09
CA ALA A 86 8.38 -9.34 -8.15
C ALA A 86 9.15 -8.20 -8.87
N HIS A 87 9.71 -8.48 -10.05
CA HIS A 87 10.37 -7.44 -10.85
C HIS A 87 9.40 -6.35 -11.32
N GLU A 88 8.22 -6.71 -11.83
CA GLU A 88 7.22 -5.74 -12.27
C GLU A 88 6.66 -4.93 -11.08
N MET A 89 6.50 -5.56 -9.91
CA MET A 89 6.11 -4.90 -8.68
C MET A 89 7.14 -3.82 -8.27
N VAL A 90 8.44 -4.12 -8.30
CA VAL A 90 9.50 -3.14 -8.00
C VAL A 90 9.50 -2.00 -9.01
N LYS A 91 9.21 -2.26 -10.28
CA LYS A 91 9.04 -1.20 -11.29
C LYS A 91 7.86 -0.29 -10.95
N LEU A 92 6.73 -0.86 -10.55
CA LEU A 92 5.57 -0.07 -10.09
C LEU A 92 5.96 0.86 -8.93
N PHE A 93 6.69 0.36 -7.92
CA PHE A 93 7.16 1.21 -6.81
C PHE A 93 8.01 2.38 -7.31
N GLY A 94 8.92 2.13 -8.25
CA GLY A 94 9.79 3.17 -8.81
C GLY A 94 9.05 4.23 -9.62
N VAL A 95 8.05 3.84 -10.40
CA VAL A 95 7.21 4.76 -11.19
C VAL A 95 6.36 5.62 -10.26
N THR A 96 5.60 4.99 -9.35
CA THR A 96 4.77 5.68 -8.37
C THR A 96 5.59 6.64 -7.50
N ARG A 97 6.72 6.19 -6.95
CA ARG A 97 7.60 7.04 -6.15
C ARG A 97 8.03 8.31 -6.86
N ARG A 98 8.29 8.25 -8.16
CA ARG A 98 8.73 9.40 -8.97
C ARG A 98 7.63 10.44 -9.13
N ASP A 99 6.38 9.98 -9.26
CA ASP A 99 5.25 10.79 -9.68
C ASP A 99 4.26 11.10 -8.54
N LEU A 100 4.62 10.78 -7.25
CA LEU A 100 3.81 11.09 -6.05
C LEU A 100 3.36 12.55 -5.96
N GLY A 101 4.16 13.49 -6.47
CA GLY A 101 3.81 14.92 -6.51
C GLY A 101 2.60 15.27 -7.37
N LEU A 102 2.08 14.33 -8.15
CA LEU A 102 0.83 14.49 -8.92
C LEU A 102 -0.42 14.22 -8.07
N ILE A 103 -0.27 13.56 -6.91
CA ILE A 103 -1.38 13.22 -6.02
C ILE A 103 -1.77 14.45 -5.20
N SER A 104 -2.91 15.05 -5.52
CA SER A 104 -3.49 16.21 -4.82
C SER A 104 -4.80 15.89 -4.09
N GLN A 105 -5.33 14.69 -4.26
CA GLN A 105 -6.55 14.22 -3.61
C GLN A 105 -6.35 14.11 -2.09
N PRO A 106 -7.42 14.22 -1.28
CA PRO A 106 -7.40 13.84 0.13
C PRO A 106 -6.75 12.48 0.36
N LEU A 107 -5.82 12.39 1.32
CA LEU A 107 -4.95 11.24 1.52
C LEU A 107 -4.93 10.81 2.99
N LEU A 108 -5.25 9.55 3.26
CA LEU A 108 -5.09 8.92 4.56
C LEU A 108 -4.06 7.79 4.46
N VAL A 109 -2.83 8.04 4.87
CA VAL A 109 -1.77 7.02 4.91
C VAL A 109 -1.86 6.22 6.19
N MET A 110 -1.99 4.91 6.10
CA MET A 110 -2.01 4.02 7.25
C MET A 110 -0.74 3.14 7.26
N ARG A 111 -0.14 2.97 8.44
CA ARG A 111 1.00 2.07 8.60
C ARG A 111 1.01 1.35 9.93
N SER A 112 1.63 0.17 9.96
CA SER A 112 1.87 -0.61 11.18
C SER A 112 3.26 -0.37 11.74
N THR A 113 3.40 -0.46 13.06
CA THR A 113 4.70 -0.34 13.75
C THR A 113 5.56 -1.59 13.57
N TYR A 114 4.94 -2.77 13.51
CA TYR A 114 5.66 -4.05 13.41
C TYR A 114 5.63 -4.64 12.00
N ASP A 115 5.55 -3.80 10.97
CA ASP A 115 5.67 -4.24 9.57
C ASP A 115 7.11 -4.69 9.27
N HIS A 116 7.30 -6.00 8.99
CA HIS A 116 8.60 -6.58 8.63
C HIS A 116 8.79 -6.70 7.11
N VAL A 117 7.79 -6.30 6.33
CA VAL A 117 7.76 -6.43 4.86
C VAL A 117 8.10 -5.11 4.18
N VAL A 118 7.47 -4.03 4.61
CA VAL A 118 7.61 -2.69 4.00
C VAL A 118 8.49 -1.80 4.88
N PRO A 119 9.50 -1.13 4.30
CA PRO A 119 10.32 -0.16 5.04
C PRO A 119 9.47 0.92 5.69
N HIS A 120 9.71 1.19 6.98
CA HIS A 120 8.94 2.18 7.76
C HIS A 120 9.00 3.59 7.17
N GLU A 121 10.03 3.88 6.39
CA GLU A 121 10.26 5.15 5.72
C GLU A 121 9.31 5.39 4.55
N CYS A 122 8.64 4.35 4.03
CA CYS A 122 7.72 4.49 2.90
C CYS A 122 6.54 5.41 3.22
N ALA A 123 5.90 5.24 4.38
CA ALA A 123 4.75 6.06 4.76
C ALA A 123 5.10 7.54 4.95
N PRO A 124 6.12 7.95 5.74
CA PRO A 124 6.53 9.35 5.80
C PRO A 124 7.00 9.89 4.45
N PHE A 125 7.63 9.08 3.61
CA PHE A 125 8.03 9.49 2.27
C PHE A 125 6.81 9.84 1.40
N ILE A 126 5.76 9.03 1.42
CA ILE A 126 4.49 9.31 0.73
C ILE A 126 3.89 10.62 1.24
N MET A 127 3.85 10.80 2.57
CA MET A 127 3.34 12.03 3.19
C MET A 127 4.11 13.27 2.76
N GLU A 128 5.42 13.19 2.65
CA GLU A 128 6.26 14.32 2.30
C GLU A 128 6.16 14.72 0.82
N HIS A 129 6.06 13.71 -0.07
CA HIS A 129 6.21 13.94 -1.52
C HIS A 129 4.90 14.10 -2.27
N THR A 130 3.74 13.84 -1.66
CA THR A 130 2.43 14.11 -2.28
C THR A 130 2.06 15.59 -2.21
N ALA A 131 1.39 16.09 -3.25
CA ALA A 131 0.90 17.48 -3.31
C ALA A 131 -0.40 17.70 -2.53
N SER A 132 -1.01 16.66 -1.96
CA SER A 132 -2.21 16.79 -1.15
C SER A 132 -2.00 17.76 0.00
N THR A 133 -2.94 18.70 0.18
CA THR A 133 -3.01 19.61 1.32
C THR A 133 -3.91 19.08 2.45
N ASP A 134 -4.75 18.09 2.14
CA ASP A 134 -5.62 17.37 3.08
C ASP A 134 -5.07 15.95 3.25
N LYS A 135 -4.07 15.80 4.12
CA LYS A 135 -3.41 14.51 4.35
C LYS A 135 -3.18 14.21 5.82
N GLU A 136 -3.45 12.98 6.19
CA GLU A 136 -3.31 12.44 7.54
C GLU A 136 -2.54 11.12 7.52
N MET A 137 -1.81 10.83 8.59
CA MET A 137 -1.16 9.54 8.80
C MET A 137 -1.63 8.90 10.10
N VAL A 138 -2.06 7.63 10.03
CA VAL A 138 -2.43 6.80 11.18
C VAL A 138 -1.40 5.69 11.34
N VAL A 139 -0.92 5.50 12.58
CA VAL A 139 0.03 4.44 12.94
C VAL A 139 -0.66 3.43 13.87
N PHE A 140 -0.60 2.15 13.50
CA PHE A 140 -1.13 1.04 14.29
C PHE A 140 0.00 0.37 15.07
N GLU A 141 -0.13 0.35 16.39
CA GLU A 141 0.98 0.01 17.29
C GLU A 141 1.02 -1.46 17.74
N ARG A 142 0.05 -2.29 17.34
CA ARG A 142 -0.06 -3.69 17.78
C ARG A 142 -0.02 -4.70 16.66
N SER A 143 0.07 -4.25 15.42
CA SER A 143 -0.06 -5.08 14.23
C SER A 143 1.18 -5.08 13.36
N ALA A 144 1.36 -6.19 12.62
CA ALA A 144 2.37 -6.37 11.59
C ALA A 144 1.85 -5.93 10.19
N HIS A 145 2.45 -6.44 9.11
CA HIS A 145 2.16 -6.00 7.74
C HIS A 145 0.69 -6.15 7.35
N VAL A 146 0.08 -7.32 7.66
CA VAL A 146 -1.31 -7.61 7.28
C VAL A 146 -2.27 -7.05 8.33
N VAL A 147 -2.19 -5.76 8.60
CA VAL A 147 -2.95 -5.07 9.65
C VAL A 147 -4.47 -5.26 9.57
N THR A 148 -4.99 -5.51 8.37
CA THR A 148 -6.42 -5.77 8.12
C THR A 148 -6.91 -7.11 8.68
N MET A 149 -5.99 -7.98 9.08
CA MET A 149 -6.28 -9.29 9.70
C MET A 149 -5.65 -9.42 11.10
N ASP A 150 -5.00 -8.40 11.61
CA ASP A 150 -4.26 -8.39 12.86
C ASP A 150 -5.02 -7.62 13.96
N TYR A 151 -4.40 -7.39 15.11
CA TYR A 151 -4.97 -6.76 16.30
C TYR A 151 -5.64 -5.40 16.09
N ASP A 152 -5.17 -4.61 15.12
CA ASP A 152 -5.69 -3.26 14.86
C ASP A 152 -6.69 -3.20 13.69
N LYS A 153 -7.19 -4.36 13.19
CA LYS A 153 -8.14 -4.44 12.07
C LYS A 153 -9.36 -3.53 12.20
N ASP A 154 -9.95 -3.46 13.41
CA ASP A 154 -11.10 -2.60 13.66
C ASP A 154 -10.73 -1.10 13.57
N GLY A 155 -9.53 -0.75 14.04
CA GLY A 155 -8.99 0.61 13.91
C GLY A 155 -8.75 1.04 12.47
N VAL A 156 -8.32 0.10 11.61
CA VAL A 156 -8.19 0.34 10.16
C VAL A 156 -9.55 0.66 9.54
N ILE A 157 -10.56 -0.18 9.84
CA ILE A 157 -11.93 -0.01 9.33
C ILE A 157 -12.51 1.34 9.80
N ASP A 158 -12.40 1.64 11.09
CA ASP A 158 -12.92 2.87 11.68
C ASP A 158 -12.26 4.13 11.09
N SER A 159 -10.94 4.11 10.90
CA SER A 159 -10.20 5.23 10.32
C SER A 159 -10.58 5.45 8.86
N ALA A 160 -10.64 4.38 8.07
CA ALA A 160 -11.07 4.44 6.67
C ALA A 160 -12.51 4.95 6.55
N TRP A 161 -13.42 4.44 7.40
CA TRP A 161 -14.83 4.84 7.38
C TRP A 161 -15.00 6.31 7.72
N LYS A 162 -14.35 6.82 8.78
CA LYS A 162 -14.40 8.24 9.17
C LYS A 162 -13.88 9.15 8.06
N PHE A 163 -12.77 8.75 7.41
CA PHE A 163 -12.21 9.49 6.30
C PHE A 163 -13.18 9.56 5.10
N ILE A 164 -13.76 8.43 4.69
CA ILE A 164 -14.72 8.36 3.59
C ILE A 164 -15.98 9.17 3.91
N GLN A 165 -16.51 9.06 5.14
CA GLN A 165 -17.68 9.84 5.56
C GLN A 165 -17.42 11.35 5.47
N ARG A 166 -16.24 11.81 5.93
CA ARG A 166 -15.85 13.22 5.85
C ARG A 166 -15.83 13.74 4.41
N LEU A 167 -15.41 12.93 3.46
CA LEU A 167 -15.36 13.29 2.04
C LEU A 167 -16.73 13.22 1.36
N SER A 168 -17.69 12.53 1.94
CA SER A 168 -19.03 12.32 1.33
C SER A 168 -19.95 13.51 1.51
N HIS A 169 -19.61 14.42 2.37
CA HIS A 169 -20.29 15.70 2.60
C HIS A 169 -19.56 16.85 1.91
#